data_c5b8153780ff55ce47942680ea9e213b
#
_entry.id   c5b8153780ff55ce47942680ea9e213b
#
_cell.length_a   1.000
_cell.length_b   1.000
_cell.length_c   1.000
_cell.angle_alpha   90.00
_cell.angle_beta   90.00
_cell.angle_gamma   90.00
#
_symmetry.space_group_name_H-M   'P 1'
#
loop_
_entity.id
_entity.type
_entity.pdbx_description
1 polymer ?
#
loop_
_entity_poly.entity_id
_entity_poly.type
_entity_poly.pdbx_seq_one_letter_code
_entity_poly.pdbx_strand_id
1 'polypeptide(L)'
;MQIQSLSKELSATTYPGRGIVLGKSADARCFYIAYFIMGRSENSRNRIFEIDGRGIRTKAFDESKMVDPSLIIYAPVRVCGDVTIVTNGDQTDTIFDEMSQGKSFADALRTRTFEP
;
A
#
# COMPACT_ATOMS: atom_id res chain seq x y z
N MET A 1 -0.62 -27.42 -2.41
CA MET A 1 -1.05 -26.00 -2.31
C MET A 1 -2.54 -25.92 -2.68
N GLN A 2 -3.30 -25.29 -1.84
CA GLN A 2 -4.74 -25.09 -2.10
C GLN A 2 -4.95 -23.77 -2.84
N ILE A 3 -5.63 -23.82 -3.99
CA ILE A 3 -5.97 -22.63 -4.75
C ILE A 3 -7.31 -22.10 -4.23
N GLN A 4 -7.34 -20.82 -3.87
CA GLN A 4 -8.54 -20.14 -3.41
C GLN A 4 -8.97 -19.07 -4.42
N SER A 5 -10.27 -18.79 -4.46
CA SER A 5 -10.81 -17.71 -5.28
C SER A 5 -10.78 -16.40 -4.48
N LEU A 6 -9.99 -15.43 -4.93
CA LEU A 6 -9.91 -14.11 -4.29
C LEU A 6 -11.29 -13.43 -4.24
N SER A 7 -12.04 -13.51 -5.32
CA SER A 7 -13.40 -12.95 -5.37
C SER A 7 -14.32 -13.54 -4.29
N LYS A 8 -14.24 -14.86 -4.11
CA LYS A 8 -15.05 -15.55 -3.11
C LYS A 8 -14.64 -15.15 -1.69
N GLU A 9 -13.33 -15.09 -1.43
CA GLU A 9 -12.81 -14.68 -0.13
C GLU A 9 -13.20 -13.25 0.22
N LEU A 10 -13.05 -12.31 -0.71
CA LEU A 10 -13.41 -10.90 -0.48
C LEU A 10 -14.91 -10.71 -0.30
N SER A 11 -15.75 -11.42 -1.06
CA SER A 11 -17.20 -11.29 -0.95
C SER A 11 -17.78 -11.95 0.31
N ALA A 12 -17.02 -12.80 0.97
CA ALA A 12 -17.43 -13.43 2.23
C ALA A 12 -17.34 -12.50 3.44
N THR A 13 -16.74 -11.33 3.30
CA THR A 13 -16.60 -10.35 4.39
C THR A 13 -17.23 -9.01 4.02
N THR A 14 -17.86 -8.36 4.99
CA THR A 14 -18.44 -7.03 4.83
C THR A 14 -17.41 -5.92 4.92
N TYR A 15 -16.24 -6.21 5.50
CA TYR A 15 -15.15 -5.26 5.62
C TYR A 15 -13.80 -5.96 5.38
N PRO A 16 -13.36 -6.10 4.12
CA PRO A 16 -12.08 -6.72 3.83
C PRO A 16 -10.86 -5.86 4.24
N GLY A 17 -11.07 -4.60 4.59
CA GLY A 17 -10.01 -3.72 5.08
C GLY A 17 -9.05 -3.28 3.99
N ARG A 18 -7.77 -3.57 4.17
CA ARG A 18 -6.71 -3.32 3.20
C ARG A 18 -6.14 -4.62 2.70
N GLY A 19 -5.77 -4.65 1.42
CA GLY A 19 -5.17 -5.85 0.87
C GLY A 19 -4.16 -5.55 -0.22
N ILE A 20 -3.21 -6.46 -0.34
CA ILE A 20 -2.18 -6.46 -1.36
C ILE A 20 -2.26 -7.77 -2.10
N VAL A 21 -2.36 -7.71 -3.42
CA VAL A 21 -2.31 -8.88 -4.30
C VAL A 21 -1.07 -8.76 -5.17
N LEU A 22 -0.24 -9.78 -5.16
CA LEU A 22 0.94 -9.87 -6.01
C LEU A 22 0.71 -10.96 -7.04
N GLY A 23 1.02 -10.66 -8.29
CA GLY A 23 0.84 -11.59 -9.38
C GLY A 23 1.90 -11.47 -10.45
N LYS A 24 1.95 -12.46 -11.30
CA LYS A 24 2.83 -12.53 -12.46
C LYS A 24 2.02 -12.96 -13.66
N SER A 25 2.29 -12.35 -14.84
CA SER A 25 1.66 -12.79 -16.08
C SER A 25 2.09 -14.21 -16.45
N ALA A 26 1.27 -14.89 -17.26
CA ALA A 26 1.54 -16.27 -17.68
C ALA A 26 2.88 -16.41 -18.43
N ASP A 27 3.26 -15.37 -19.21
CA ASP A 27 4.56 -15.33 -19.92
C ASP A 27 5.71 -14.81 -19.06
N ALA A 28 5.48 -14.52 -17.79
CA ALA A 28 6.45 -14.00 -16.82
C ALA A 28 7.09 -12.65 -17.19
N ARG A 29 6.50 -11.90 -18.12
CA ARG A 29 7.01 -10.58 -18.54
C ARG A 29 6.57 -9.44 -17.65
N CYS A 30 5.40 -9.58 -16.99
CA CYS A 30 4.81 -8.54 -16.16
C CYS A 30 4.59 -9.05 -14.75
N PHE A 31 4.88 -8.19 -13.79
CA PHE A 31 4.44 -8.36 -12.41
C PHE A 31 3.29 -7.40 -12.13
N TYR A 32 2.31 -7.85 -11.39
CA TYR A 32 1.15 -7.07 -11.01
C TYR A 32 1.11 -6.87 -9.52
N ILE A 33 0.82 -5.65 -9.12
CA ILE A 33 0.50 -5.31 -7.73
C ILE A 33 -0.87 -4.67 -7.76
N ALA A 34 -1.83 -5.27 -7.06
CA ALA A 34 -3.12 -4.66 -6.82
C ALA A 34 -3.23 -4.31 -5.34
N TYR A 35 -3.60 -3.09 -5.06
CA TYR A 35 -3.79 -2.58 -3.71
C TYR A 35 -5.21 -2.08 -3.57
N PHE A 36 -5.91 -2.50 -2.52
CA PHE A 36 -7.24 -2.00 -2.23
C PHE A 36 -7.37 -1.57 -0.77
N ILE A 37 -8.22 -0.59 -0.53
CA ILE A 37 -8.50 -0.08 0.81
C ILE A 37 -9.98 0.20 0.98
N MET A 38 -10.46 -0.01 2.21
CA MET A 38 -11.78 0.46 2.65
C MET A 38 -11.61 1.34 3.88
N GLY A 39 -12.44 2.38 3.99
CA GLY A 39 -12.51 3.22 5.17
C GLY A 39 -13.78 2.95 5.98
N ARG A 40 -13.67 2.95 7.30
CA ARG A 40 -14.83 2.85 8.19
C ARG A 40 -15.43 4.20 8.52
N SER A 41 -14.59 5.21 8.73
CA SER A 41 -15.01 6.58 9.07
C SER A 41 -15.14 7.43 7.83
N GLU A 42 -15.88 8.52 7.94
CA GLU A 42 -15.98 9.53 6.88
C GLU A 42 -14.60 10.06 6.50
N ASN A 43 -13.76 10.36 7.50
CA ASN A 43 -12.40 10.82 7.27
C ASN A 43 -11.58 9.79 6.48
N SER A 44 -11.64 8.52 6.84
CA SER A 44 -10.87 7.47 6.16
C SER A 44 -11.38 7.13 4.75
N ARG A 45 -12.63 7.47 4.43
CA ARG A 45 -13.21 7.31 3.08
C ARG A 45 -12.90 8.48 2.16
N ASN A 46 -12.47 9.61 2.71
CA ASN A 46 -12.19 10.83 1.97
C ASN A 46 -10.80 10.78 1.32
N ARG A 47 -10.58 9.77 0.47
CA ARG A 47 -9.31 9.61 -0.22
C ARG A 47 -9.46 8.90 -1.55
N ILE A 48 -8.53 9.19 -2.44
CA ILE A 48 -8.38 8.55 -3.74
C ILE A 48 -6.90 8.19 -3.93
N PHE A 49 -6.64 7.34 -4.91
CA PHE A 49 -5.27 7.07 -5.37
C PHE A 49 -4.88 8.05 -6.46
N GLU A 50 -3.60 8.42 -6.47
CA GLU A 50 -2.99 9.12 -7.60
C GLU A 50 -1.62 8.52 -7.91
N ILE A 51 -1.21 8.67 -9.16
CA ILE A 51 0.14 8.28 -9.60
C ILE A 51 1.13 9.31 -9.03
N ASP A 52 2.20 8.80 -8.42
CA ASP A 52 3.30 9.60 -7.90
C ASP A 52 4.62 9.05 -8.44
N GLY A 53 5.10 9.64 -9.53
CA GLY A 53 6.26 9.13 -10.25
C GLY A 53 6.03 7.70 -10.75
N ARG A 54 6.86 6.77 -10.31
CA ARG A 54 6.73 5.34 -10.59
C ARG A 54 5.88 4.59 -9.55
N GLY A 55 5.39 5.28 -8.56
CA GLY A 55 4.60 4.72 -7.46
C GLY A 55 3.17 5.25 -7.44
N ILE A 56 2.52 5.02 -6.32
CA ILE A 56 1.13 5.41 -6.06
C ILE A 56 1.07 5.99 -4.66
N ARG A 57 0.29 7.06 -4.50
CA ARG A 57 -0.02 7.64 -3.18
C ARG A 57 -1.52 7.83 -3.03
N THR A 58 -1.96 7.93 -1.80
CA THR A 58 -3.31 8.41 -1.50
C THR A 58 -3.30 9.93 -1.36
N LYS A 59 -4.43 10.54 -1.65
CA LYS A 59 -4.69 11.95 -1.36
C LYS A 59 -6.14 12.14 -0.96
N ALA A 60 -6.45 13.28 -0.32
CA ALA A 60 -7.82 13.62 0.00
C ALA A 60 -8.67 13.73 -1.28
N PHE A 61 -9.87 13.17 -1.24
CA PHE A 61 -10.89 13.42 -2.28
C PHE A 61 -11.40 14.87 -2.17
N ASP A 62 -11.68 15.30 -0.96
CA ASP A 62 -12.09 16.67 -0.64
C ASP A 62 -11.20 17.18 0.50
N GLU A 63 -10.24 18.04 0.17
CA GLU A 63 -9.27 18.57 1.13
C GLU A 63 -9.93 19.39 2.23
N SER A 64 -11.05 20.05 1.94
CA SER A 64 -11.77 20.86 2.94
C SER A 64 -12.37 20.01 4.06
N LYS A 65 -12.54 18.70 3.83
CA LYS A 65 -13.09 17.74 4.79
C LYS A 65 -12.03 16.87 5.46
N MET A 66 -10.76 17.07 5.13
CA MET A 66 -9.68 16.28 5.72
C MET A 66 -9.44 16.76 7.15
N VAL A 67 -9.66 15.86 8.11
CA VAL A 67 -9.51 16.18 9.54
C VAL A 67 -8.13 15.75 10.04
N ASP A 68 -7.74 14.52 9.78
CA ASP A 68 -6.46 13.97 10.21
C ASP A 68 -5.87 13.07 9.11
N PRO A 69 -4.79 13.51 8.45
CA PRO A 69 -4.17 12.72 7.39
C PRO A 69 -3.26 11.58 7.88
N SER A 70 -2.89 11.57 9.16
CA SER A 70 -1.76 10.77 9.66
C SER A 70 -1.86 9.27 9.37
N LEU A 71 -3.04 8.68 9.41
CA LEU A 71 -3.25 7.25 9.19
C LEU A 71 -3.88 6.92 7.84
N ILE A 72 -4.21 7.93 7.04
CA ILE A 72 -4.98 7.72 5.81
C ILE A 72 -4.27 8.24 4.56
N ILE A 73 -3.34 9.17 4.70
CA ILE A 73 -2.56 9.73 3.59
C ILE A 73 -1.13 9.16 3.66
N TYR A 74 -0.78 8.35 2.68
CA TYR A 74 0.52 7.69 2.58
C TYR A 74 0.74 7.18 1.15
N ALA A 75 1.94 6.70 0.85
CA ALA A 75 2.25 6.07 -0.42
C ALA A 75 2.25 4.53 -0.24
N PRO A 76 1.24 3.79 -0.70
CA PRO A 76 1.24 2.34 -0.60
C PRO A 76 2.27 1.68 -1.50
N VAL A 77 2.67 2.32 -2.59
CA VAL A 77 3.63 1.78 -3.56
C VAL A 77 4.68 2.82 -3.89
N ARG A 78 5.95 2.46 -3.71
CA ARG A 78 7.11 3.27 -4.16
C ARG A 78 8.14 2.37 -4.83
N VAL A 79 8.93 2.95 -5.71
CA VAL A 79 9.97 2.23 -6.43
C VAL A 79 11.34 2.84 -6.09
N CYS A 80 12.23 2.00 -5.58
CA CYS A 80 13.61 2.35 -5.28
C CYS A 80 14.53 1.53 -6.21
N GLY A 81 15.09 2.17 -7.24
CA GLY A 81 15.87 1.46 -8.25
C GLY A 81 15.04 0.39 -8.96
N ASP A 82 15.46 -0.86 -8.83
CA ASP A 82 14.77 -2.02 -9.41
C ASP A 82 13.76 -2.67 -8.44
N VAL A 83 13.62 -2.12 -7.24
CA VAL A 83 12.78 -2.70 -6.20
C VAL A 83 11.47 -1.93 -6.09
N THR A 84 10.36 -2.64 -6.23
CA THR A 84 9.03 -2.09 -5.95
C THR A 84 8.64 -2.46 -4.53
N ILE A 85 8.31 -1.46 -3.74
CA ILE A 85 7.94 -1.59 -2.33
C ILE A 85 6.43 -1.37 -2.22
N VAL A 86 5.73 -2.29 -1.60
CA VAL A 86 4.30 -2.16 -1.30
C VAL A 86 4.05 -2.53 0.16
N THR A 87 3.34 -1.67 0.88
CA THR A 87 2.88 -1.95 2.24
C THR A 87 1.46 -1.41 2.44
N ASN A 88 0.85 -1.76 3.54
CA ASN A 88 -0.50 -1.32 3.86
C ASN A 88 -0.55 -0.02 4.68
N GLY A 89 0.55 0.73 4.72
CA GLY A 89 0.63 1.98 5.46
C GLY A 89 1.88 2.79 5.09
N ASP A 90 2.28 3.68 5.97
CA ASP A 90 3.43 4.57 5.79
C ASP A 90 4.80 3.87 5.92
N GLN A 91 4.80 2.58 6.25
CA GLN A 91 6.03 1.77 6.24
C GLN A 91 6.72 1.82 4.87
N THR A 92 5.97 2.00 3.79
CA THR A 92 6.52 2.17 2.45
C THR A 92 7.53 3.31 2.39
N ASP A 93 7.20 4.45 3.00
CA ASP A 93 8.09 5.61 3.03
C ASP A 93 9.35 5.33 3.85
N THR A 94 9.21 4.71 5.01
CA THR A 94 10.36 4.31 5.83
C THR A 94 11.31 3.41 5.05
N ILE A 95 10.78 2.38 4.41
CA ILE A 95 11.59 1.42 3.64
C ILE A 95 12.27 2.13 2.47
N PHE A 96 11.52 2.97 1.75
CA PHE A 96 12.06 3.72 0.61
C PHE A 96 13.22 4.63 1.03
N ASP A 97 13.04 5.41 2.09
CA ASP A 97 14.04 6.35 2.56
C ASP A 97 15.33 5.64 3.01
N GLU A 98 15.19 4.57 3.77
CA GLU A 98 16.31 3.79 4.26
C GLU A 98 17.03 3.02 3.14
N MET A 99 16.29 2.42 2.20
CA MET A 99 16.88 1.77 1.03
C MET A 99 17.58 2.76 0.12
N SER A 100 17.07 3.98 -0.01
CA SER A 100 17.71 5.06 -0.77
C SER A 100 19.07 5.46 -0.18
N GLN A 101 19.30 5.17 1.10
CA GLN A 101 20.58 5.36 1.79
C GLN A 101 21.48 4.13 1.77
N GLY A 102 21.09 3.07 1.08
CA GLY A 102 21.88 1.87 0.89
C GLY A 102 21.54 0.70 1.79
N LYS A 103 20.52 0.79 2.65
CA LYS A 103 20.08 -0.34 3.46
C LYS A 103 19.33 -1.38 2.64
N SER A 104 19.38 -2.63 3.08
CA SER A 104 18.51 -3.69 2.54
C SER A 104 17.05 -3.46 2.95
N PHE A 105 16.12 -4.10 2.26
CA PHE A 105 14.70 -4.08 2.64
C PHE A 105 14.50 -4.53 4.09
N ALA A 106 15.11 -5.65 4.48
CA ALA A 106 14.96 -6.18 5.84
C ALA A 106 15.51 -5.23 6.90
N ASP A 107 16.68 -4.62 6.66
CA ASP A 107 17.27 -3.68 7.60
C ASP A 107 16.48 -2.38 7.65
N ALA A 108 15.99 -1.91 6.51
CA ALA A 108 15.10 -0.75 6.46
C ALA A 108 13.85 -0.96 7.31
N LEU A 109 13.21 -2.12 7.17
CA LEU A 109 11.99 -2.43 7.93
C LEU A 109 12.25 -2.51 9.44
N ARG A 110 13.44 -2.98 9.86
CA ARG A 110 13.83 -3.04 11.28
C ARG A 110 14.00 -1.69 11.93
N THR A 111 14.09 -0.61 11.17
CA THR A 111 14.17 0.75 11.74
C THR A 111 12.85 1.23 12.33
N ARG A 112 11.75 0.58 11.95
CA ARG A 112 10.43 0.91 12.51
C ARG A 112 10.35 0.51 13.97
N THR A 113 9.89 1.44 14.79
CA THR A 113 9.56 1.17 16.18
C THR A 113 8.10 0.70 16.30
N PHE A 114 7.81 -0.04 17.35
CA PHE A 114 6.44 -0.44 17.65
C PHE A 114 5.59 0.80 17.95
N GLU A 115 4.44 0.89 17.31
CA GLU A 115 3.43 1.90 17.58
C GLU A 115 2.24 1.22 18.27
N PRO A 116 1.88 1.64 19.50
CA PRO A 116 0.78 1.04 20.23
C PRO A 116 -0.60 1.31 19.60
#